data_3389f1344c75e3484acccd1c5978a14d
#
_entry.id   3389f1344c75e3484acccd1c5978a14d
#
_cell.length_a   1.000
_cell.length_b   1.000
_cell.length_c   1.000
_cell.angle_alpha   90.00
_cell.angle_beta   90.00
_cell.angle_gamma   90.00
#
_symmetry.space_group_name_H-M   'P 1'
#
loop_
_entity.id
_entity.type
_entity.pdbx_description
1 polymer ?
#
loop_
_entity_poly.entity_id
_entity_poly.type
_entity_poly.pdbx_seq_one_letter_code
_entity_poly.pdbx_strand_id
1 'polypeptide(L)'
;TTHADNMRLITNNTHFIYFFTLKNKEILIMPKSKVQNVLFTIVMAFVMVYALVCYNIALDKGGMSNEIFLIAFHEIVIMLPVAFVLEFFIVEKSATKLAFRIVTPQDRPIFITLAISSMIVCIMCPIMSFIATLLFAHAGNQLIAVWIQKTFMNFPVAFFWQIFIAGPLVRNLFGFFNKKSK
;
A
#
# COMPACT_ATOMS: atom_id res chain seq x y z
N THR A 1 -40.27 22.01 3.85
CA THR A 1 -39.41 20.95 3.21
C THR A 1 -37.91 21.25 3.32
N THR A 2 -37.49 22.53 3.23
CA THR A 2 -36.06 22.91 3.24
C THR A 2 -35.35 22.77 4.59
N HIS A 3 -36.04 22.90 5.74
CA HIS A 3 -35.38 22.81 7.07
C HIS A 3 -35.07 21.37 7.48
N ALA A 4 -35.92 20.41 7.14
CA ALA A 4 -35.73 18.99 7.42
C ALA A 4 -34.62 18.37 6.55
N ASP A 5 -34.52 18.82 5.32
CA ASP A 5 -33.48 18.34 4.39
C ASP A 5 -32.09 18.87 4.77
N ASN A 6 -31.99 20.12 5.24
CA ASN A 6 -30.75 20.67 5.79
C ASN A 6 -30.32 19.97 7.09
N MET A 7 -31.25 19.59 7.95
CA MET A 7 -30.93 18.83 9.17
C MET A 7 -30.41 17.42 8.84
N ARG A 8 -31.00 16.74 7.85
CA ARG A 8 -30.52 15.40 7.40
C ARG A 8 -29.12 15.46 6.77
N LEU A 9 -28.83 16.51 6.00
CA LEU A 9 -27.50 16.70 5.39
C LEU A 9 -26.45 17.01 6.45
N ILE A 10 -26.79 17.79 7.49
CA ILE A 10 -25.89 18.08 8.61
C ILE A 10 -25.65 16.81 9.44
N THR A 11 -26.67 16.00 9.70
CA THR A 11 -26.56 14.75 10.47
C THR A 11 -25.74 13.71 9.73
N ASN A 12 -25.93 13.56 8.42
CA ASN A 12 -25.13 12.66 7.59
C ASN A 12 -23.66 13.11 7.46
N ASN A 13 -23.42 14.42 7.35
CA ASN A 13 -22.07 14.96 7.35
C ASN A 13 -21.37 14.81 8.70
N THR A 14 -22.10 14.99 9.81
CA THR A 14 -21.56 14.77 11.15
C THR A 14 -21.24 13.30 11.40
N HIS A 15 -22.11 12.38 10.96
CA HIS A 15 -21.84 10.93 11.06
C HIS A 15 -20.64 10.52 10.21
N PHE A 16 -20.50 11.07 8.99
CA PHE A 16 -19.35 10.84 8.12
C PHE A 16 -18.07 11.44 8.72
N ILE A 17 -18.14 12.66 9.28
CA ILE A 17 -17.03 13.33 9.98
C ILE A 17 -16.68 12.57 11.26
N TYR A 18 -17.64 12.11 12.06
CA TYR A 18 -17.41 11.27 13.23
C TYR A 18 -16.80 9.93 12.88
N PHE A 19 -17.32 9.24 11.85
CA PHE A 19 -16.76 7.99 11.36
C PHE A 19 -15.34 8.20 10.86
N PHE A 20 -15.08 9.28 10.15
CA PHE A 20 -13.74 9.63 9.64
C PHE A 20 -12.78 10.06 10.78
N THR A 21 -13.30 10.76 11.81
CA THR A 21 -12.52 11.21 12.98
C THR A 21 -12.21 10.06 13.95
N LEU A 22 -13.15 9.14 14.18
CA LEU A 22 -12.90 7.92 14.97
C LEU A 22 -11.92 7.00 14.25
N LYS A 23 -12.05 6.85 12.93
CA LYS A 23 -11.11 6.13 12.09
C LYS A 23 -9.72 6.79 12.07
N ASN A 24 -9.65 8.12 12.16
CA ASN A 24 -8.39 8.87 12.27
C ASN A 24 -7.66 8.69 13.60
N LYS A 25 -8.38 8.44 14.69
CA LYS A 25 -7.77 8.16 16.01
C LYS A 25 -7.11 6.77 16.04
N GLU A 26 -7.62 5.84 15.22
CA GLU A 26 -7.01 4.51 15.02
C GLU A 26 -5.89 4.51 13.94
N ILE A 27 -5.92 5.46 13.00
CA ILE A 27 -4.93 5.58 11.91
C ILE A 27 -3.55 6.04 12.43
N LEU A 28 -3.48 6.57 13.67
CA LEU A 28 -2.25 7.11 14.25
C LEU A 28 -1.39 6.07 15.00
N ILE A 29 -1.58 4.79 14.74
CA ILE A 29 -0.76 3.75 15.35
C ILE A 29 0.49 3.57 14.48
N MET A 30 1.44 4.49 14.69
CA MET A 30 2.82 4.27 14.23
C MET A 30 3.52 3.28 15.18
N PRO A 31 4.33 2.36 14.65
CA PRO A 31 5.08 1.43 15.47
C PRO A 31 6.01 2.22 16.44
N LYS A 32 5.91 1.89 17.74
CA LYS A 32 6.64 2.58 18.78
C LYS A 32 8.02 1.96 19.06
N SER A 33 8.28 0.75 18.59
CA SER A 33 9.54 0.05 18.76
C SER A 33 10.12 -0.37 17.40
N LYS A 34 11.45 -0.59 17.35
CA LYS A 34 12.15 -1.07 16.13
C LYS A 34 11.57 -2.41 15.64
N VAL A 35 11.24 -3.31 16.57
CA VAL A 35 10.65 -4.62 16.26
C VAL A 35 9.25 -4.47 15.66
N GLN A 36 8.44 -3.56 16.22
CA GLN A 36 7.11 -3.27 15.68
C GLN A 36 7.18 -2.65 14.28
N ASN A 37 8.18 -1.80 14.02
CA ASN A 37 8.39 -1.24 12.68
C ASN A 37 8.73 -2.32 11.67
N VAL A 38 9.67 -3.21 11.99
CA VAL A 38 10.04 -4.34 11.13
C VAL A 38 8.82 -5.23 10.85
N LEU A 39 8.06 -5.59 11.87
CA LEU A 39 6.87 -6.43 11.71
C LEU A 39 5.79 -5.73 10.88
N PHE A 40 5.59 -4.42 11.09
CA PHE A 40 4.68 -3.61 10.30
C PHE A 40 5.08 -3.60 8.81
N THR A 41 6.37 -3.39 8.53
CA THR A 41 6.91 -3.40 7.16
C THR A 41 6.75 -4.77 6.50
N ILE A 42 7.01 -5.86 7.22
CA ILE A 42 6.82 -7.23 6.69
C ILE A 42 5.35 -7.47 6.30
N VAL A 43 4.40 -7.14 7.18
CA VAL A 43 2.97 -7.35 6.91
C VAL A 43 2.50 -6.44 5.76
N MET A 44 2.97 -5.20 5.73
CA MET A 44 2.66 -4.27 4.64
C MET A 44 3.20 -4.79 3.31
N ALA A 45 4.47 -5.18 3.27
CA ALA A 45 5.10 -5.76 2.07
C ALA A 45 4.36 -7.03 1.61
N PHE A 46 3.97 -7.90 2.53
CA PHE A 46 3.20 -9.11 2.19
C PHE A 46 1.87 -8.77 1.52
N VAL A 47 1.07 -7.89 2.13
CA VAL A 47 -0.25 -7.51 1.58
C VAL A 47 -0.12 -6.85 0.21
N MET A 48 0.90 -6.01 0.02
CA MET A 48 1.14 -5.31 -1.25
C MET A 48 1.64 -6.27 -2.33
N VAL A 49 2.67 -7.04 -2.03
CA VAL A 49 3.31 -7.96 -3.00
C VAL A 49 2.32 -9.04 -3.42
N TYR A 50 1.60 -9.65 -2.48
CA TYR A 50 0.62 -10.68 -2.79
C TYR A 50 -0.45 -10.19 -3.75
N ALA A 51 -1.03 -9.02 -3.49
CA ALA A 51 -2.06 -8.45 -4.36
C ALA A 51 -1.54 -8.13 -5.77
N LEU A 52 -0.35 -7.55 -5.87
CA LEU A 52 0.24 -7.19 -7.15
C LEU A 52 0.72 -8.41 -7.94
N VAL A 53 1.24 -9.44 -7.27
CA VAL A 53 1.58 -10.72 -7.92
C VAL A 53 0.32 -11.37 -8.50
N CYS A 54 -0.76 -11.49 -7.71
CA CYS A 54 -2.03 -12.00 -8.21
C CYS A 54 -2.54 -11.19 -9.42
N TYR A 55 -2.45 -9.86 -9.35
CA TYR A 55 -2.85 -8.98 -10.44
C TYR A 55 -2.01 -9.20 -11.71
N ASN A 56 -0.68 -9.28 -11.59
CA ASN A 56 0.20 -9.51 -12.73
C ASN A 56 -0.04 -10.86 -13.38
N ILE A 57 -0.19 -11.95 -12.60
CA ILE A 57 -0.51 -13.27 -13.11
C ILE A 57 -1.87 -13.26 -13.82
N ALA A 58 -2.85 -12.54 -13.28
CA ALA A 58 -4.17 -12.39 -13.91
C ALA A 58 -4.09 -11.68 -15.26
N LEU A 59 -3.26 -10.64 -15.37
CA LEU A 59 -3.01 -9.95 -16.64
C LEU A 59 -2.33 -10.87 -17.66
N ASP A 60 -1.33 -11.61 -17.24
CA ASP A 60 -0.56 -12.52 -18.11
C ASP A 60 -1.42 -13.71 -18.58
N LYS A 61 -2.40 -14.16 -17.78
CA LYS A 61 -3.36 -15.22 -18.13
C LYS A 61 -4.64 -14.74 -18.80
N GLY A 62 -4.83 -13.43 -18.93
CA GLY A 62 -6.01 -12.83 -19.56
C GLY A 62 -7.28 -12.80 -18.70
N GLY A 63 -7.17 -13.07 -17.40
CA GLY A 63 -8.31 -12.98 -16.46
C GLY A 63 -8.03 -13.59 -15.09
N MET A 64 -8.91 -13.30 -14.14
CA MET A 64 -8.83 -13.82 -12.76
C MET A 64 -9.38 -15.26 -12.70
N SER A 65 -8.65 -16.17 -12.04
CA SER A 65 -9.08 -17.53 -11.71
C SER A 65 -8.64 -17.90 -10.29
N ASN A 66 -9.31 -18.89 -9.69
CA ASN A 66 -8.97 -19.34 -8.33
C ASN A 66 -7.55 -19.94 -8.24
N GLU A 67 -7.03 -20.46 -9.33
CA GLU A 67 -5.67 -21.00 -9.41
C GLU A 67 -4.59 -19.94 -9.21
N ILE A 68 -4.87 -18.69 -9.58
CA ILE A 68 -3.92 -17.57 -9.47
C ILE A 68 -3.48 -17.37 -8.04
N PHE A 69 -4.40 -17.51 -7.08
CA PHE A 69 -4.08 -17.37 -5.67
C PHE A 69 -3.05 -18.39 -5.17
N LEU A 70 -3.06 -19.60 -5.73
CA LEU A 70 -2.08 -20.64 -5.41
C LEU A 70 -0.74 -20.41 -6.14
N ILE A 71 -0.79 -20.04 -7.41
CA ILE A 71 0.41 -19.75 -8.22
C ILE A 71 1.16 -18.56 -7.63
N ALA A 72 0.44 -17.55 -7.14
CA ALA A 72 1.02 -16.38 -6.50
C ALA A 72 1.91 -16.73 -5.29
N PHE A 73 1.61 -17.80 -4.56
CA PHE A 73 2.47 -18.24 -3.45
C PHE A 73 3.86 -18.69 -3.91
N HIS A 74 4.00 -19.21 -5.11
CA HIS A 74 5.31 -19.58 -5.64
C HIS A 74 6.17 -18.34 -5.94
N GLU A 75 5.57 -17.32 -6.56
CA GLU A 75 6.29 -16.08 -6.88
C GLU A 75 6.60 -15.24 -5.64
N ILE A 76 5.70 -15.23 -4.66
CA ILE A 76 5.84 -14.42 -3.44
C ILE A 76 7.04 -14.86 -2.59
N VAL A 77 7.42 -16.14 -2.62
CA VAL A 77 8.60 -16.66 -1.91
C VAL A 77 9.87 -15.93 -2.33
N ILE A 78 9.96 -15.51 -3.59
CA ILE A 78 11.10 -14.75 -4.12
C ILE A 78 10.85 -13.25 -3.99
N MET A 79 9.65 -12.79 -4.35
CA MET A 79 9.35 -11.36 -4.42
C MET A 79 9.23 -10.70 -3.04
N LEU A 80 8.75 -11.40 -2.02
CA LEU A 80 8.57 -10.83 -0.68
C LEU A 80 9.89 -10.49 0.02
N PRO A 81 10.92 -11.36 0.06
CA PRO A 81 12.22 -10.99 0.61
C PRO A 81 12.86 -9.81 -0.12
N VAL A 82 12.77 -9.78 -1.44
CA VAL A 82 13.29 -8.68 -2.26
C VAL A 82 12.56 -7.39 -1.94
N ALA A 83 11.23 -7.41 -1.90
CA ALA A 83 10.41 -6.25 -1.54
C ALA A 83 10.73 -5.74 -0.13
N PHE A 84 10.85 -6.64 0.85
CA PHE A 84 11.18 -6.27 2.23
C PHE A 84 12.54 -5.59 2.34
N VAL A 85 13.57 -6.15 1.70
CA VAL A 85 14.92 -5.57 1.70
C VAL A 85 14.92 -4.18 1.05
N LEU A 86 14.28 -4.04 -0.10
CA LEU A 86 14.18 -2.75 -0.80
C LEU A 86 13.40 -1.72 0.03
N GLU A 87 12.25 -2.10 0.58
CA GLU A 87 11.41 -1.20 1.36
C GLU A 87 12.14 -0.72 2.61
N PHE A 88 12.72 -1.64 3.39
CA PHE A 88 13.36 -1.32 4.66
C PHE A 88 14.65 -0.50 4.52
N PHE A 89 15.50 -0.83 3.55
CA PHE A 89 16.82 -0.19 3.44
C PHE A 89 16.84 1.05 2.55
N ILE A 90 16.04 1.09 1.49
CA ILE A 90 16.13 2.09 0.43
C ILE A 90 14.86 2.95 0.37
N VAL A 91 13.69 2.31 0.24
CA VAL A 91 12.45 2.99 -0.13
C VAL A 91 11.91 3.81 1.03
N GLU A 92 11.86 3.27 2.25
CA GLU A 92 11.32 3.96 3.43
C GLU A 92 12.02 5.31 3.67
N LYS A 93 13.35 5.33 3.63
CA LYS A 93 14.14 6.55 3.84
C LYS A 93 13.97 7.56 2.70
N SER A 94 14.00 7.07 1.46
CA SER A 94 13.87 7.91 0.27
C SER A 94 12.46 8.49 0.14
N ALA A 95 11.44 7.67 0.36
CA ALA A 95 10.04 8.07 0.31
C ALA A 95 9.70 9.09 1.41
N THR A 96 10.18 8.86 2.64
CA THR A 96 10.00 9.81 3.75
C THR A 96 10.65 11.15 3.44
N LYS A 97 11.90 11.15 2.95
CA LYS A 97 12.59 12.38 2.56
C LYS A 97 11.87 13.13 1.43
N LEU A 98 11.29 12.40 0.47
CA LEU A 98 10.54 12.97 -0.65
C LEU A 98 9.18 13.52 -0.19
N ALA A 99 8.49 12.79 0.69
CA ALA A 99 7.21 13.21 1.24
C ALA A 99 7.33 14.53 2.02
N PHE A 100 8.37 14.69 2.83
CA PHE A 100 8.61 15.93 3.59
C PHE A 100 9.06 17.13 2.73
N ARG A 101 9.19 16.98 1.42
CA ARG A 101 9.24 18.13 0.49
C ARG A 101 7.87 18.69 0.13
N ILE A 102 6.81 17.89 0.34
CA ILE A 102 5.44 18.23 -0.05
C ILE A 102 4.60 18.55 1.20
N VAL A 103 4.85 17.83 2.30
CA VAL A 103 4.15 18.00 3.58
C VAL A 103 5.10 18.46 4.67
N THR A 104 4.57 19.19 5.65
CA THR A 104 5.31 19.66 6.82
C THR A 104 4.97 18.84 8.07
N PRO A 105 5.86 18.79 9.09
CA PRO A 105 5.57 18.09 10.34
C PRO A 105 4.34 18.64 11.11
N GLN A 106 3.90 19.85 10.78
CA GLN A 106 2.73 20.49 11.37
C GLN A 106 1.42 20.10 10.68
N ASP A 107 1.49 19.46 9.52
CA ASP A 107 0.31 19.01 8.81
C ASP A 107 -0.41 17.88 9.57
N ARG A 108 -1.69 17.69 9.27
CA ARG A 108 -2.46 16.62 9.90
C ARG A 108 -1.79 15.26 9.62
N PRO A 109 -1.65 14.40 10.64
CA PRO A 109 -0.94 13.11 10.50
C PRO A 109 -1.42 12.23 9.35
N ILE A 110 -2.68 12.38 8.95
CA ILE A 110 -3.24 11.64 7.82
C ILE A 110 -2.60 12.07 6.49
N PHE A 111 -2.36 13.37 6.29
CA PHE A 111 -1.72 13.89 5.08
C PHE A 111 -0.26 13.46 5.00
N ILE A 112 0.45 13.49 6.13
CA ILE A 112 1.83 13.01 6.23
C ILE A 112 1.90 11.53 5.84
N THR A 113 0.99 10.72 6.39
CA THR A 113 0.94 9.30 6.12
C THR A 113 0.59 9.00 4.67
N LEU A 114 -0.39 9.71 4.10
CA LEU A 114 -0.76 9.56 2.69
C LEU A 114 0.40 9.97 1.77
N ALA A 115 1.09 11.07 2.08
CA ALA A 115 2.23 11.52 1.29
C ALA A 115 3.37 10.48 1.32
N ILE A 116 3.72 9.95 2.50
CA ILE A 116 4.75 8.92 2.63
C ILE A 116 4.34 7.66 1.86
N SER A 117 3.09 7.17 2.04
CA SER A 117 2.59 5.99 1.33
C SER A 117 2.58 6.18 -0.19
N SER A 118 2.23 7.38 -0.68
CA SER A 118 2.25 7.70 -2.10
C SER A 118 3.69 7.67 -2.65
N MET A 119 4.64 8.23 -1.92
CA MET A 119 6.06 8.21 -2.33
C MET A 119 6.66 6.80 -2.30
N ILE A 120 6.25 5.96 -1.34
CA ILE A 120 6.64 4.55 -1.32
C ILE A 120 6.21 3.88 -2.62
N VAL A 121 4.94 4.02 -3.02
CA VAL A 121 4.44 3.42 -4.27
C VAL A 121 5.16 3.98 -5.49
N CYS A 122 5.42 5.29 -5.55
CA CYS A 122 6.12 5.91 -6.66
C CYS A 122 7.53 5.33 -6.88
N ILE A 123 8.23 4.97 -5.80
CA ILE A 123 9.58 4.41 -5.89
C ILE A 123 9.51 2.89 -6.05
N MET A 124 8.67 2.22 -5.26
CA MET A 124 8.61 0.76 -5.18
C MET A 124 8.04 0.13 -6.44
N CYS A 125 6.97 0.72 -7.00
CA CYS A 125 6.28 0.16 -8.15
C CYS A 125 7.18 -0.01 -9.39
N PRO A 126 7.96 0.98 -9.84
CA PRO A 126 8.87 0.80 -10.97
C PRO A 126 9.96 -0.26 -10.70
N ILE A 127 10.54 -0.24 -9.50
CA ILE A 127 11.62 -1.16 -9.12
C ILE A 127 11.09 -2.60 -9.07
N MET A 128 9.97 -2.84 -8.40
CA MET A 128 9.38 -4.18 -8.30
C MET A 128 8.85 -4.68 -9.64
N SER A 129 8.27 -3.80 -10.47
CA SER A 129 7.88 -4.16 -11.84
C SER A 129 9.08 -4.53 -12.70
N PHE A 130 10.23 -3.88 -12.53
CA PHE A 130 11.47 -4.25 -13.22
C PHE A 130 11.95 -5.63 -12.81
N ILE A 131 12.03 -5.89 -11.50
CA ILE A 131 12.47 -7.18 -10.96
C ILE A 131 11.53 -8.32 -11.40
N ALA A 132 10.21 -8.09 -11.30
CA ALA A 132 9.22 -9.07 -11.74
C ALA A 132 9.32 -9.35 -13.25
N THR A 133 9.55 -8.33 -14.07
CA THR A 133 9.73 -8.50 -15.52
C THR A 133 11.00 -9.29 -15.82
N LEU A 134 12.07 -9.03 -15.09
CA LEU A 134 13.36 -9.73 -15.28
C LEU A 134 13.25 -11.21 -14.90
N LEU A 135 12.54 -11.51 -13.80
CA LEU A 135 12.48 -12.88 -13.27
C LEU A 135 11.41 -13.76 -13.93
N PHE A 136 10.26 -13.18 -14.29
CA PHE A 136 9.09 -13.96 -14.66
C PHE A 136 8.56 -13.72 -16.08
N ALA A 137 8.87 -12.56 -16.71
CA ALA A 137 8.24 -12.22 -17.99
C ALA A 137 8.95 -12.80 -19.22
N HIS A 138 10.15 -13.40 -19.08
CA HIS A 138 10.97 -13.93 -20.19
C HIS A 138 11.03 -12.99 -21.41
N ALA A 139 11.09 -11.68 -21.21
CA ALA A 139 10.87 -10.64 -22.20
C ALA A 139 12.01 -10.51 -23.24
N GLY A 140 13.15 -11.15 -23.04
CA GLY A 140 14.30 -11.10 -23.95
C GLY A 140 14.67 -9.66 -24.37
N ASN A 141 14.71 -9.39 -25.67
CA ASN A 141 15.04 -8.06 -26.21
C ASN A 141 13.96 -6.98 -25.95
N GLN A 142 12.76 -7.36 -25.50
CA GLN A 142 11.65 -6.42 -25.20
C GLN A 142 11.55 -6.06 -23.72
N LEU A 143 12.56 -6.37 -22.92
CA LEU A 143 12.57 -6.16 -21.47
C LEU A 143 12.13 -4.76 -21.06
N ILE A 144 12.66 -3.72 -21.69
CA ILE A 144 12.38 -2.32 -21.36
C ILE A 144 10.92 -1.97 -21.70
N ALA A 145 10.42 -2.40 -22.84
CA ALA A 145 9.04 -2.13 -23.25
C ALA A 145 8.03 -2.81 -22.31
N VAL A 146 8.25 -4.07 -21.99
CA VAL A 146 7.41 -4.85 -21.07
C VAL A 146 7.47 -4.28 -19.66
N TRP A 147 8.64 -3.88 -19.18
CA TRP A 147 8.80 -3.22 -17.89
C TRP A 147 8.01 -1.92 -17.79
N ILE A 148 8.15 -1.03 -18.78
CA ILE A 148 7.42 0.25 -18.81
C ILE A 148 5.92 -0.02 -18.83
N GLN A 149 5.45 -0.91 -19.70
CA GLN A 149 4.04 -1.29 -19.78
C GLN A 149 3.52 -1.81 -18.44
N LYS A 150 4.21 -2.79 -17.81
CA LYS A 150 3.82 -3.33 -16.50
C LYS A 150 3.84 -2.26 -15.41
N THR A 151 4.81 -1.36 -15.42
CA THR A 151 4.88 -0.26 -14.45
C THR A 151 3.65 0.65 -14.56
N PHE A 152 3.27 1.07 -15.77
CA PHE A 152 2.09 1.91 -15.98
C PHE A 152 0.79 1.20 -15.59
N MET A 153 0.68 -0.10 -15.83
CA MET A 153 -0.50 -0.88 -15.45
C MET A 153 -0.56 -1.12 -13.94
N ASN A 154 0.57 -1.40 -13.31
CA ASN A 154 0.66 -1.69 -11.88
C ASN A 154 0.50 -0.44 -11.01
N PHE A 155 0.98 0.72 -11.47
CA PHE A 155 1.04 1.93 -10.67
C PHE A 155 -0.32 2.36 -10.11
N PRO A 156 -1.38 2.55 -10.91
CA PRO A 156 -2.68 2.94 -10.37
C PRO A 156 -3.26 1.89 -9.42
N VAL A 157 -3.11 0.61 -9.74
CA VAL A 157 -3.61 -0.48 -8.89
C VAL A 157 -2.86 -0.50 -7.56
N ALA A 158 -1.53 -0.43 -7.58
CA ALA A 158 -0.70 -0.35 -6.37
C ALA A 158 -1.04 0.87 -5.52
N PHE A 159 -1.25 2.01 -6.15
CA PHE A 159 -1.56 3.27 -5.47
C PHE A 159 -2.90 3.21 -4.75
N PHE A 160 -3.97 2.79 -5.44
CA PHE A 160 -5.29 2.62 -4.84
C PHE A 160 -5.29 1.54 -3.76
N TRP A 161 -4.65 0.40 -4.03
CA TRP A 161 -4.52 -0.69 -3.07
C TRP A 161 -3.81 -0.24 -1.78
N GLN A 162 -2.70 0.48 -1.90
CA GLN A 162 -1.95 1.00 -0.77
C GLN A 162 -2.77 1.95 0.09
N ILE A 163 -3.47 2.90 -0.54
CA ILE A 163 -4.19 3.96 0.19
C ILE A 163 -5.48 3.42 0.83
N PHE A 164 -6.26 2.64 0.08
CA PHE A 164 -7.61 2.28 0.50
C PHE A 164 -7.69 0.93 1.21
N ILE A 165 -6.79 0.00 0.93
CA ILE A 165 -6.86 -1.37 1.46
C ILE A 165 -5.66 -1.68 2.35
N ALA A 166 -4.44 -1.73 1.83
CA ALA A 166 -3.27 -2.17 2.58
C ALA A 166 -2.97 -1.25 3.77
N GLY A 167 -2.96 0.06 3.56
CA GLY A 167 -2.69 1.03 4.61
C GLY A 167 -3.67 0.93 5.79
N PRO A 168 -4.98 1.07 5.59
CA PRO A 168 -5.97 0.91 6.66
C PRO A 168 -5.98 -0.48 7.28
N LEU A 169 -5.87 -1.54 6.47
CA LEU A 169 -5.88 -2.93 6.94
C LEU A 169 -4.74 -3.20 7.93
N VAL A 170 -3.50 -2.88 7.53
CA VAL A 170 -2.31 -3.16 8.34
C VAL A 170 -2.30 -2.30 9.61
N ARG A 171 -2.72 -1.05 9.54
CA ARG A 171 -2.83 -0.18 10.73
C ARG A 171 -3.87 -0.68 11.71
N ASN A 172 -5.04 -1.13 11.23
CA ASN A 172 -6.08 -1.70 12.07
C ASN A 172 -5.60 -2.98 12.77
N LEU A 173 -4.89 -3.85 12.04
CA LEU A 173 -4.28 -5.06 12.61
C LEU A 173 -3.30 -4.71 13.74
N PHE A 174 -2.39 -3.77 13.51
CA PHE A 174 -1.43 -3.33 14.54
C PHE A 174 -2.11 -2.61 15.72
N GLY A 175 -3.19 -1.87 15.47
CA GLY A 175 -4.01 -1.25 16.50
C GLY A 175 -4.61 -2.28 17.46
N PHE A 176 -5.10 -3.38 16.91
CA PHE A 176 -5.69 -4.45 17.68
C PHE A 176 -4.64 -5.18 18.56
N PHE A 177 -3.45 -5.44 18.03
CA PHE A 177 -2.35 -6.06 18.77
C PHE A 177 -1.82 -5.17 19.91
N ASN A 178 -1.68 -3.86 19.69
CA ASN A 178 -1.22 -2.92 20.71
C ASN A 178 -2.24 -2.71 21.85
N LYS A 179 -3.53 -2.91 21.60
CA LYS A 179 -4.59 -2.80 22.61
C LYS A 179 -4.62 -4.01 23.56
N LYS A 180 -4.13 -5.16 23.13
CA LYS A 180 -4.08 -6.40 23.90
C LYS A 180 -2.82 -6.54 24.76
N SER A 181 -1.84 -5.66 24.59
CA SER A 181 -0.57 -5.62 25.32
C SER A 181 -0.54 -4.58 26.47
N LYS A 182 -1.70 -4.03 26.81
CA LYS A 182 -1.94 -3.23 28.02
C LYS A 182 -2.86 -3.98 28.95
#